data_068b1da24e9b21456e16597474e31278
#
_entry.id   068b1da24e9b21456e16597474e31278
#
_cell.length_a   1.000
_cell.length_b   1.000
_cell.length_c   1.000
_cell.angle_alpha   90.00
_cell.angle_beta   90.00
_cell.angle_gamma   90.00
#
_symmetry.space_group_name_H-M   'P 1'
#
loop_
_entity.id
_entity.type
_entity.pdbx_description
1 polymer ?
#
loop_
_entity_poly.entity_id
_entity_poly.type
_entity_poly.pdbx_seq_one_letter_code
_entity_poly.pdbx_strand_id
1 'polypeptide(L)'
;WRLDSEVWPSMYRCATVTPTEFTQLQRVKNVVRMGHVERIHANGLELTEGTYALPEGTAYIDCSADGLAKRPPQAIFQNQRITLQTVRFCQQVFSAAFIAHAEVTYKDDAEKNAVCNVVPHPDTDQDFIRVTLANTLNSILWNQDEELMQWLVDARLDGFSVIRRTTDTSVFEIGSRAVANMQRFLAS
;
A
#
# COMPACT_ATOMS: atom_id res chain seq x y z
N TRP A 1 -8.92 12.12 1.26
CA TRP A 1 -8.72 13.57 1.05
C TRP A 1 -8.14 13.79 -0.35
N ARG A 2 -8.58 14.85 -1.02
CA ARG A 2 -8.06 15.30 -2.31
C ARG A 2 -7.39 16.65 -2.13
N LEU A 3 -6.23 16.85 -2.75
CA LEU A 3 -5.54 18.16 -2.76
C LEU A 3 -6.29 19.16 -3.63
N ASP A 4 -6.91 18.68 -4.69
CA ASP A 4 -7.70 19.45 -5.65
C ASP A 4 -9.09 18.84 -5.75
N SER A 5 -10.14 19.64 -5.51
CA SER A 5 -11.52 19.17 -5.54
C SER A 5 -12.01 18.86 -6.96
N GLU A 6 -11.42 19.50 -7.97
CA GLU A 6 -11.83 19.39 -9.37
C GLU A 6 -11.18 18.17 -10.08
N VAL A 7 -10.12 17.60 -9.49
CA VAL A 7 -9.39 16.51 -10.10
C VAL A 7 -9.51 15.23 -9.28
N TRP A 8 -9.98 14.17 -9.94
CA TRP A 8 -10.01 12.84 -9.34
C TRP A 8 -8.65 12.14 -9.55
N PRO A 9 -8.03 11.59 -8.48
CA PRO A 9 -6.80 10.83 -8.62
C PRO A 9 -7.03 9.55 -9.44
N SER A 10 -6.18 9.30 -10.41
CA SER A 10 -6.20 8.08 -11.23
C SER A 10 -5.22 7.01 -10.75
N MET A 11 -4.36 7.39 -9.81
CA MET A 11 -3.29 6.53 -9.29
C MET A 11 -3.42 6.39 -7.78
N TYR A 12 -3.26 5.17 -7.26
CA TYR A 12 -3.18 4.90 -5.83
C TYR A 12 -1.80 4.35 -5.48
N ARG A 13 -1.19 4.95 -4.47
CA ARG A 13 0.03 4.45 -3.81
C ARG A 13 -0.23 4.41 -2.32
N CYS A 14 0.41 3.49 -1.62
CA CYS A 14 0.21 3.31 -0.17
C CYS A 14 0.79 4.45 0.70
N ALA A 15 1.11 5.59 0.12
CA ALA A 15 1.55 6.74 0.88
C ALA A 15 0.41 7.25 1.79
N THR A 16 0.72 7.43 3.06
CA THR A 16 -0.21 7.97 4.05
C THR A 16 0.30 9.31 4.54
N VAL A 17 -0.62 10.24 4.74
CA VAL A 17 -0.34 11.56 5.31
C VAL A 17 -1.24 11.81 6.50
N THR A 18 -0.73 12.49 7.50
CA THR A 18 -1.53 12.96 8.63
C THR A 18 -2.37 14.18 8.23
N PRO A 19 -3.43 14.54 8.99
CA PRO A 19 -4.17 15.78 8.76
C PRO A 19 -3.28 17.03 8.73
N THR A 20 -2.27 17.07 9.57
CA THR A 20 -1.31 18.19 9.65
C THR A 20 -0.46 18.29 8.39
N GLU A 21 0.10 17.16 7.92
CA GLU A 21 0.87 17.13 6.67
C GLU A 21 -0.01 17.50 5.47
N PHE A 22 -1.24 17.00 5.41
CA PHE A 22 -2.19 17.35 4.35
C PHE A 22 -2.44 18.85 4.31
N THR A 23 -2.62 19.51 5.48
CA THR A 23 -2.77 20.97 5.57
C THR A 23 -1.52 21.70 5.04
N GLN A 24 -0.30 21.17 5.28
CA GLN A 24 0.92 21.76 4.72
C GLN A 24 0.98 21.58 3.19
N LEU A 25 0.61 20.42 2.67
CA LEU A 25 0.55 20.17 1.22
C LEU A 25 -0.43 21.15 0.53
N GLN A 26 -1.55 21.50 1.16
CA GLN A 26 -2.52 22.46 0.63
C GLN A 26 -1.98 23.91 0.53
N ARG A 27 -0.79 24.19 1.07
CA ARG A 27 -0.10 25.48 0.88
C ARG A 27 0.49 25.64 -0.53
N VAL A 28 0.69 24.53 -1.24
CA VAL A 28 1.06 24.57 -2.67
C VAL A 28 -0.14 25.06 -3.45
N LYS A 29 -0.05 26.28 -4.01
CA LYS A 29 -1.17 26.92 -4.73
C LYS A 29 -1.04 26.82 -6.25
N ASN A 30 0.18 26.82 -6.76
CA ASN A 30 0.44 26.78 -8.19
C ASN A 30 0.69 25.34 -8.62
N VAL A 31 -0.32 24.69 -9.15
CA VAL A 31 -0.23 23.34 -9.69
C VAL A 31 -0.36 23.41 -11.21
N VAL A 32 0.71 23.07 -11.92
CA VAL A 32 0.73 23.05 -13.38
C VAL A 32 0.24 21.69 -13.85
N ARG A 33 -0.85 21.66 -14.64
CA ARG A 33 -1.46 20.45 -15.19
C ARG A 33 -1.40 20.47 -16.70
N MET A 34 -0.19 20.26 -17.22
CA MET A 34 0.13 20.29 -18.66
C MET A 34 0.87 19.00 -19.08
N GLY A 35 0.50 17.88 -18.46
CA GLY A 35 1.11 16.58 -18.75
C GLY A 35 2.49 16.38 -18.08
N HIS A 36 3.33 15.57 -18.72
CA HIS A 36 4.67 15.24 -18.21
C HIS A 36 5.70 16.30 -18.61
N VAL A 37 6.71 16.47 -17.78
CA VAL A 37 7.89 17.29 -18.12
C VAL A 37 8.74 16.54 -19.11
N GLU A 38 8.93 17.12 -20.30
CA GLU A 38 9.75 16.57 -21.37
C GLU A 38 11.17 17.17 -21.38
N ARG A 39 11.25 18.46 -21.03
CA ARG A 39 12.53 19.16 -21.00
C ARG A 39 12.51 20.31 -19.98
N ILE A 40 13.67 20.53 -19.34
CA ILE A 40 13.92 21.64 -18.43
C ILE A 40 14.83 22.66 -19.15
N HIS A 41 14.44 23.92 -19.13
CA HIS A 41 15.19 25.06 -19.66
C HIS A 41 15.61 26.01 -18.55
N ALA A 42 16.53 26.89 -18.82
CA ALA A 42 16.98 27.90 -17.84
C ALA A 42 15.85 28.78 -17.31
N ASN A 43 14.80 29.01 -18.10
CA ASN A 43 13.70 29.92 -17.83
C ASN A 43 12.31 29.22 -17.86
N GLY A 44 12.23 27.90 -17.78
CA GLY A 44 10.94 27.21 -17.78
C GLY A 44 11.01 25.72 -18.10
N LEU A 45 9.82 25.17 -18.33
CA LEU A 45 9.60 23.76 -18.63
C LEU A 45 8.90 23.61 -19.97
N GLU A 46 9.30 22.59 -20.70
CA GLU A 46 8.55 22.03 -21.82
C GLU A 46 7.81 20.78 -21.28
N LEU A 47 6.49 20.79 -21.45
CA LEU A 47 5.60 19.73 -20.99
C LEU A 47 4.84 19.17 -22.20
N THR A 48 4.26 17.99 -22.06
CA THR A 48 3.53 17.31 -23.13
C THR A 48 2.45 18.21 -23.78
N GLU A 49 1.81 19.08 -23.00
CA GLU A 49 0.70 19.93 -23.43
C GLU A 49 1.07 21.41 -23.61
N GLY A 50 2.37 21.75 -23.56
CA GLY A 50 2.86 23.10 -23.80
C GLY A 50 4.07 23.49 -22.95
N THR A 51 4.32 24.80 -22.85
CA THR A 51 5.44 25.35 -22.11
C THR A 51 5.00 26.15 -20.90
N TYR A 52 5.76 26.09 -19.81
CA TYR A 52 5.51 26.86 -18.60
C TYR A 52 6.75 27.66 -18.22
N ALA A 53 6.63 29.01 -18.28
CA ALA A 53 7.73 29.89 -17.96
C ALA A 53 7.98 29.97 -16.44
N LEU A 54 9.24 29.93 -16.06
CA LEU A 54 9.69 30.02 -14.66
C LEU A 54 10.85 31.05 -14.59
N PRO A 55 11.02 31.69 -13.42
CA PRO A 55 12.17 32.58 -13.20
C PRO A 55 13.50 31.86 -13.39
N GLU A 56 14.51 32.59 -13.87
CA GLU A 56 15.88 32.10 -13.89
C GLU A 56 16.35 31.77 -12.46
N GLY A 57 17.11 30.68 -12.31
CA GLY A 57 17.58 30.21 -11.00
C GLY A 57 16.56 29.37 -10.24
N THR A 58 15.41 29.00 -10.86
CA THR A 58 14.46 28.05 -10.26
C THR A 58 15.13 26.71 -9.99
N ALA A 59 14.98 26.19 -8.77
CA ALA A 59 15.41 24.84 -8.42
C ALA A 59 14.33 23.82 -8.82
N TYR A 60 14.75 22.74 -9.45
CA TYR A 60 13.88 21.64 -9.86
C TYR A 60 14.14 20.41 -8.99
N ILE A 61 13.07 19.81 -8.48
CA ILE A 61 13.15 18.59 -7.68
C ILE A 61 12.21 17.56 -8.34
N ASP A 62 12.81 16.49 -8.89
CA ASP A 62 12.02 15.39 -9.45
C ASP A 62 11.61 14.41 -8.35
N CYS A 63 10.30 14.30 -8.14
CA CYS A 63 9.66 13.36 -7.22
C CYS A 63 8.79 12.33 -7.95
N SER A 64 8.96 12.17 -9.27
CA SER A 64 8.08 11.35 -10.12
C SER A 64 8.51 9.89 -10.28
N ALA A 65 9.52 9.43 -9.55
CA ALA A 65 10.03 8.07 -9.68
C ALA A 65 8.97 7.00 -9.37
N ASP A 66 8.68 6.13 -10.33
CA ASP A 66 7.94 4.88 -10.14
C ASP A 66 8.94 3.71 -10.17
N GLY A 67 9.65 3.53 -9.04
CA GLY A 67 10.80 2.61 -8.94
C GLY A 67 10.43 1.14 -8.78
N LEU A 68 9.15 0.80 -8.62
CA LEU A 68 8.72 -0.58 -8.42
C LEU A 68 8.33 -1.21 -9.75
N ALA A 69 9.00 -2.31 -10.11
CA ALA A 69 8.60 -3.09 -11.26
C ALA A 69 7.22 -3.70 -11.05
N LYS A 70 6.31 -3.48 -12.00
CA LYS A 70 4.97 -4.09 -11.99
C LYS A 70 5.11 -5.58 -12.28
N ARG A 71 4.88 -6.39 -11.26
CA ARG A 71 4.95 -7.85 -11.33
C ARG A 71 3.67 -8.45 -10.75
N PRO A 72 3.13 -9.52 -11.35
CA PRO A 72 2.00 -10.22 -10.78
C PRO A 72 2.40 -10.86 -9.44
N PRO A 73 1.47 -10.94 -8.47
CA PRO A 73 1.67 -11.69 -7.25
C PRO A 73 1.97 -13.16 -7.56
N GLN A 74 2.88 -13.76 -6.78
CA GLN A 74 3.21 -15.17 -6.88
C GLN A 74 3.38 -15.75 -5.47
N ALA A 75 3.41 -17.07 -5.33
CA ALA A 75 3.68 -17.70 -4.06
C ALA A 75 5.05 -17.25 -3.52
N ILE A 76 5.11 -16.97 -2.20
CA ILE A 76 6.33 -16.51 -1.53
C ILE A 76 7.34 -17.63 -1.42
N PHE A 77 6.88 -18.82 -1.00
CA PHE A 77 7.70 -20.00 -0.83
C PHE A 77 7.49 -20.96 -2.01
N GLN A 78 8.55 -21.23 -2.75
CA GLN A 78 8.54 -22.15 -3.89
C GLN A 78 9.83 -22.99 -3.88
N ASN A 79 9.74 -24.19 -3.35
CA ASN A 79 10.89 -25.09 -3.19
C ASN A 79 12.04 -24.43 -2.40
N GLN A 80 13.17 -24.14 -3.04
CA GLN A 80 14.34 -23.52 -2.41
C GLN A 80 14.41 -21.99 -2.62
N ARG A 81 13.31 -21.37 -3.03
CA ARG A 81 13.27 -19.93 -3.31
C ARG A 81 12.22 -19.24 -2.48
N ILE A 82 12.61 -18.14 -1.85
CA ILE A 82 11.72 -17.19 -1.19
C ILE A 82 11.67 -15.93 -2.05
N THR A 83 10.46 -15.56 -2.49
CA THR A 83 10.22 -14.31 -3.21
C THR A 83 9.58 -13.30 -2.28
N LEU A 84 10.35 -12.30 -1.87
CA LEU A 84 9.84 -11.27 -0.97
C LEU A 84 8.74 -10.45 -1.64
N GLN A 85 7.58 -10.42 -1.01
CA GLN A 85 6.41 -9.65 -1.41
C GLN A 85 5.71 -9.11 -0.15
N THR A 86 4.82 -8.15 -0.31
CA THR A 86 4.06 -7.63 0.82
C THR A 86 2.98 -8.61 1.26
N VAL A 87 2.87 -8.85 2.56
CA VAL A 87 1.80 -9.62 3.21
C VAL A 87 0.92 -8.72 4.11
N ARG A 88 1.31 -7.45 4.24
CA ARG A 88 0.64 -6.45 5.07
C ARG A 88 0.72 -5.07 4.41
N PHE A 89 -0.34 -4.61 3.74
CA PHE A 89 -0.33 -3.35 2.99
C PHE A 89 1.01 -3.15 2.24
N CYS A 90 1.61 -1.95 2.31
CA CYS A 90 2.92 -1.65 1.74
C CYS A 90 4.04 -1.68 2.80
N GLN A 91 3.90 -2.52 3.84
CA GLN A 91 4.89 -2.63 4.93
C GLN A 91 5.98 -3.64 4.58
N GLN A 92 7.01 -3.20 3.88
CA GLN A 92 8.10 -4.08 3.41
C GLN A 92 8.90 -4.69 4.57
N VAL A 93 9.25 -3.89 5.59
CA VAL A 93 10.02 -4.35 6.75
C VAL A 93 9.25 -5.38 7.55
N PHE A 94 7.97 -5.11 7.84
CA PHE A 94 7.09 -6.08 8.48
C PHE A 94 6.98 -7.36 7.65
N SER A 95 6.75 -7.24 6.35
CA SER A 95 6.57 -8.39 5.47
C SER A 95 7.80 -9.27 5.40
N ALA A 96 9.00 -8.68 5.33
CA ALA A 96 10.25 -9.44 5.36
C ALA A 96 10.44 -10.19 6.69
N ALA A 97 10.17 -9.55 7.82
CA ALA A 97 10.26 -10.19 9.13
C ALA A 97 9.22 -11.30 9.31
N PHE A 98 7.98 -11.08 8.83
CA PHE A 98 6.92 -12.07 8.88
C PHE A 98 7.24 -13.31 8.02
N ILE A 99 7.76 -13.12 6.82
CA ILE A 99 8.19 -14.19 5.92
C ILE A 99 9.35 -14.97 6.55
N ALA A 100 10.30 -14.31 7.19
CA ALA A 100 11.38 -14.98 7.92
C ALA A 100 10.86 -15.79 9.12
N HIS A 101 9.88 -15.24 9.85
CA HIS A 101 9.21 -15.98 10.93
C HIS A 101 8.48 -17.21 10.38
N ALA A 102 7.72 -17.07 9.30
CA ALA A 102 7.02 -18.19 8.68
C ALA A 102 8.00 -19.28 8.19
N GLU A 103 9.18 -18.90 7.66
CA GLU A 103 10.21 -19.85 7.22
C GLU A 103 10.70 -20.78 8.34
N VAL A 104 10.84 -20.26 9.56
CA VAL A 104 11.38 -21.03 10.68
C VAL A 104 10.30 -21.71 11.52
N THR A 105 9.04 -21.28 11.40
CA THR A 105 7.93 -21.76 12.25
C THR A 105 7.14 -22.88 11.56
N TYR A 106 6.85 -22.72 10.27
CA TYR A 106 6.00 -23.66 9.54
C TYR A 106 6.83 -24.67 8.75
N LYS A 107 6.25 -25.88 8.58
CA LYS A 107 6.99 -27.05 8.14
C LYS A 107 7.32 -27.06 6.65
N ASP A 108 6.36 -26.69 5.81
CA ASP A 108 6.49 -26.81 4.36
C ASP A 108 5.95 -25.56 3.63
N ASP A 109 6.19 -25.50 2.32
CA ASP A 109 5.80 -24.36 1.49
C ASP A 109 4.28 -24.11 1.51
N ALA A 110 3.46 -25.15 1.67
CA ALA A 110 2.02 -25.03 1.69
C ALA A 110 1.54 -24.33 2.96
N GLU A 111 2.03 -24.74 4.13
CA GLU A 111 1.74 -24.11 5.42
C GLU A 111 2.26 -22.66 5.44
N LYS A 112 3.51 -22.43 5.00
CA LYS A 112 4.13 -21.11 4.93
C LYS A 112 3.34 -20.17 4.03
N ASN A 113 2.97 -20.61 2.84
CA ASN A 113 2.16 -19.80 1.92
C ASN A 113 0.74 -19.57 2.41
N ALA A 114 0.16 -20.49 3.19
CA ALA A 114 -1.17 -20.34 3.75
C ALA A 114 -1.24 -19.13 4.70
N VAL A 115 -0.20 -18.85 5.48
CA VAL A 115 -0.13 -17.69 6.39
C VAL A 115 0.43 -16.44 5.71
N CYS A 116 1.19 -16.59 4.62
CA CYS A 116 1.85 -15.52 3.89
C CYS A 116 1.10 -15.16 2.59
N ASN A 117 -0.23 -14.95 2.65
CA ASN A 117 -0.96 -14.50 1.46
C ASN A 117 -0.49 -13.13 1.01
N VAL A 118 -0.15 -13.02 -0.28
CA VAL A 118 0.38 -11.79 -0.86
C VAL A 118 -0.69 -10.70 -0.91
N VAL A 119 -0.34 -9.53 -0.40
CA VAL A 119 -1.11 -8.31 -0.61
C VAL A 119 -0.57 -7.63 -1.87
N PRO A 120 -1.36 -7.52 -2.96
CA PRO A 120 -0.88 -6.98 -4.22
C PRO A 120 -0.49 -5.50 -4.08
N HIS A 121 0.51 -5.06 -4.86
CA HIS A 121 0.86 -3.65 -4.91
C HIS A 121 -0.21 -2.85 -5.65
N PRO A 122 -0.72 -1.75 -5.08
CA PRO A 122 -1.75 -0.95 -5.73
C PRO A 122 -1.17 -0.03 -6.80
N ASP A 123 -1.89 0.11 -7.89
CA ASP A 123 -1.61 1.05 -8.97
C ASP A 123 -2.75 2.05 -9.19
N THR A 124 -3.99 1.60 -9.05
CA THR A 124 -5.20 2.39 -9.30
C THR A 124 -5.99 2.59 -8.00
N ASP A 125 -6.97 3.49 -8.02
CA ASP A 125 -7.89 3.71 -6.90
C ASP A 125 -8.72 2.46 -6.56
N GLN A 126 -9.08 1.64 -7.56
CA GLN A 126 -9.77 0.36 -7.35
C GLN A 126 -8.89 -0.67 -6.62
N ASP A 127 -7.58 -0.59 -6.79
CA ASP A 127 -6.65 -1.49 -6.09
C ASP A 127 -6.65 -1.28 -4.58
N PHE A 128 -7.12 -0.12 -4.10
CA PHE A 128 -7.36 0.09 -2.67
C PHE A 128 -8.30 -0.96 -2.09
N ILE A 129 -9.35 -1.33 -2.82
CA ILE A 129 -10.30 -2.36 -2.38
C ILE A 129 -9.63 -3.74 -2.35
N ARG A 130 -8.84 -4.08 -3.40
CA ARG A 130 -8.10 -5.36 -3.46
C ARG A 130 -7.09 -5.50 -2.32
N VAL A 131 -6.30 -4.44 -2.11
CA VAL A 131 -5.30 -4.39 -1.02
C VAL A 131 -5.97 -4.49 0.35
N THR A 132 -7.08 -3.76 0.56
CA THR A 132 -7.81 -3.79 1.82
C THR A 132 -8.42 -5.17 2.08
N LEU A 133 -9.01 -5.80 1.06
CA LEU A 133 -9.56 -7.14 1.17
C LEU A 133 -8.47 -8.16 1.53
N ALA A 134 -7.37 -8.21 0.77
CA ALA A 134 -6.26 -9.13 1.00
C ALA A 134 -5.67 -8.96 2.42
N ASN A 135 -5.46 -7.71 2.84
CA ASN A 135 -4.96 -7.40 4.18
C ASN A 135 -5.95 -7.81 5.28
N THR A 136 -7.25 -7.64 5.07
CA THR A 136 -8.29 -8.04 6.03
C THR A 136 -8.34 -9.55 6.16
N LEU A 137 -8.27 -10.29 5.05
CA LEU A 137 -8.26 -11.76 5.05
C LEU A 137 -7.03 -12.30 5.78
N ASN A 138 -5.84 -11.73 5.56
CA ASN A 138 -4.65 -12.08 6.34
C ASN A 138 -4.85 -11.83 7.83
N SER A 139 -5.44 -10.69 8.20
CA SER A 139 -5.72 -10.37 9.60
C SER A 139 -6.69 -11.35 10.25
N ILE A 140 -7.73 -11.77 9.55
CA ILE A 140 -8.69 -12.78 10.03
C ILE A 140 -7.98 -14.12 10.25
N LEU A 141 -7.15 -14.54 9.30
CA LEU A 141 -6.40 -15.79 9.39
C LEU A 141 -5.43 -15.78 10.59
N TRP A 142 -4.62 -14.73 10.71
CA TRP A 142 -3.63 -14.63 11.78
C TRP A 142 -4.25 -14.54 13.18
N ASN A 143 -5.45 -13.99 13.30
CA ASN A 143 -6.17 -13.93 14.58
C ASN A 143 -6.68 -15.31 15.08
N GLN A 144 -6.59 -16.35 14.26
CA GLN A 144 -6.97 -17.71 14.64
C GLN A 144 -5.82 -18.50 15.28
N ASP A 145 -4.60 -17.96 15.25
CA ASP A 145 -3.38 -18.59 15.77
C ASP A 145 -2.83 -17.74 16.93
N GLU A 146 -2.91 -18.28 18.15
CA GLU A 146 -2.50 -17.54 19.38
C GLU A 146 -0.99 -17.31 19.41
N GLU A 147 -0.18 -18.26 18.94
CA GLU A 147 1.28 -18.14 18.93
C GLU A 147 1.73 -17.10 17.91
N LEU A 148 1.11 -17.11 16.73
CA LEU A 148 1.36 -16.09 15.72
C LEU A 148 0.92 -14.70 16.19
N MET A 149 -0.23 -14.61 16.88
CA MET A 149 -0.70 -13.35 17.47
C MET A 149 0.26 -12.82 18.52
N GLN A 150 0.83 -13.68 19.37
CA GLN A 150 1.84 -13.28 20.34
C GLN A 150 3.09 -12.77 19.62
N TRP A 151 3.58 -13.45 18.60
CA TRP A 151 4.72 -13.00 17.81
C TRP A 151 4.46 -11.62 17.17
N LEU A 152 3.27 -11.38 16.62
CA LEU A 152 2.89 -10.09 16.02
C LEU A 152 2.96 -8.93 17.04
N VAL A 153 2.62 -9.19 18.29
CA VAL A 153 2.73 -8.22 19.37
C VAL A 153 4.20 -7.96 19.74
N ASP A 154 4.97 -9.02 19.89
CA ASP A 154 6.36 -8.97 20.36
C ASP A 154 7.30 -8.36 19.32
N ALA A 155 7.07 -8.64 18.04
CA ALA A 155 7.83 -8.09 16.93
C ALA A 155 7.75 -6.56 16.82
N ARG A 156 6.65 -5.96 17.26
CA ARG A 156 6.40 -4.49 17.26
C ARG A 156 6.59 -3.81 15.89
N LEU A 157 6.51 -4.57 14.80
CA LEU A 157 6.68 -4.10 13.43
C LEU A 157 5.35 -3.85 12.73
N ASP A 158 4.24 -4.40 13.26
CA ASP A 158 2.91 -4.20 12.70
C ASP A 158 2.29 -2.92 13.27
N GLY A 159 2.23 -1.86 12.47
CA GLY A 159 1.65 -0.58 12.85
C GLY A 159 0.14 -0.63 13.18
N PHE A 160 -0.52 -1.77 12.93
CA PHE A 160 -1.95 -1.98 13.20
C PHE A 160 -2.23 -2.92 14.38
N SER A 161 -1.20 -3.46 15.03
CA SER A 161 -1.34 -4.46 16.11
C SER A 161 -2.13 -3.96 17.32
N VAL A 162 -2.11 -2.66 17.59
CA VAL A 162 -2.80 -2.03 18.73
C VAL A 162 -4.33 -2.08 18.57
N ILE A 163 -4.85 -2.18 17.35
CA ILE A 163 -6.29 -2.15 17.04
C ILE A 163 -6.97 -3.52 17.26
N ARG A 164 -6.20 -4.59 17.45
CA ARG A 164 -6.67 -5.97 17.34
C ARG A 164 -7.31 -6.59 18.57
N ARG A 165 -7.22 -5.98 19.72
CA ARG A 165 -7.75 -6.54 20.97
C ARG A 165 -9.14 -6.01 21.30
N THR A 166 -10.08 -6.15 20.37
CA THR A 166 -11.48 -5.89 20.69
C THR A 166 -12.22 -7.20 20.95
N THR A 167 -12.97 -7.24 22.03
CA THR A 167 -13.94 -8.29 22.33
C THR A 167 -15.35 -7.92 21.86
N ASP A 168 -15.49 -6.80 21.17
CA ASP A 168 -16.76 -6.30 20.66
C ASP A 168 -17.17 -7.12 19.42
N THR A 169 -18.21 -7.93 19.58
CA THR A 169 -18.76 -8.77 18.51
C THR A 169 -19.30 -7.97 17.33
N SER A 170 -19.72 -6.73 17.54
CA SER A 170 -20.22 -5.86 16.45
C SER A 170 -19.12 -5.55 15.43
N VAL A 171 -17.86 -5.49 15.85
CA VAL A 171 -16.71 -5.29 14.97
C VAL A 171 -16.54 -6.47 14.02
N PHE A 172 -16.77 -7.71 14.49
CA PHE A 172 -16.71 -8.90 13.63
C PHE A 172 -17.83 -8.92 12.59
N GLU A 173 -19.06 -8.51 12.97
CA GLU A 173 -20.18 -8.42 12.04
C GLU A 173 -19.93 -7.35 10.97
N ILE A 174 -19.45 -6.18 11.36
CA ILE A 174 -19.07 -5.11 10.44
C ILE A 174 -17.95 -5.59 9.50
N GLY A 175 -16.93 -6.25 10.03
CA GLY A 175 -15.83 -6.82 9.28
C GLY A 175 -16.29 -7.83 8.23
N SER A 176 -17.15 -8.77 8.61
CA SER A 176 -17.72 -9.78 7.71
C SER A 176 -18.54 -9.16 6.58
N ARG A 177 -19.37 -8.16 6.88
CA ARG A 177 -20.13 -7.42 5.86
C ARG A 177 -19.19 -6.63 4.93
N ALA A 178 -18.15 -6.02 5.46
CA ALA A 178 -17.17 -5.30 4.66
C ALA A 178 -16.45 -6.23 3.68
N VAL A 179 -16.00 -7.41 4.13
CA VAL A 179 -15.39 -8.45 3.28
C VAL A 179 -16.35 -8.87 2.17
N ALA A 180 -17.60 -9.21 2.50
CA ALA A 180 -18.60 -9.62 1.51
C ALA A 180 -18.89 -8.52 0.48
N ASN A 181 -18.92 -7.25 0.90
CA ASN A 181 -19.12 -6.11 0.00
C ASN A 181 -17.93 -5.90 -0.94
N MET A 182 -16.69 -5.98 -0.41
CA MET A 182 -15.48 -5.87 -1.22
C MET A 182 -15.37 -7.00 -2.25
N GLN A 183 -15.70 -8.24 -1.86
CA GLN A 183 -15.70 -9.39 -2.78
C GLN A 183 -16.73 -9.20 -3.91
N ARG A 184 -17.95 -8.74 -3.60
CA ARG A 184 -18.98 -8.45 -4.61
C ARG A 184 -18.55 -7.34 -5.56
N PHE A 185 -17.96 -6.28 -5.05
CA PHE A 185 -17.45 -5.17 -5.87
C PHE A 185 -16.36 -5.63 -6.84
N LEU A 186 -15.46 -6.50 -6.39
CA LEU A 186 -14.36 -6.99 -7.24
C LEU A 186 -14.78 -8.06 -8.25
N ALA A 187 -15.98 -8.64 -8.10
CA ALA A 187 -16.56 -9.62 -9.03
C ALA A 187 -17.46 -8.97 -10.09
N SER A 188 -17.83 -7.68 -9.93
CA SER A 188 -18.62 -6.90 -10.90
C SER A 188 -17.74 -6.26 -11.96
#